data_a9952a0f5252ed9d4ad4c069a66fed62
#
_entry.id   a9952a0f5252ed9d4ad4c069a66fed62
#
_cell.length_a   1.000
_cell.length_b   1.000
_cell.length_c   1.000
_cell.angle_alpha   90.00
_cell.angle_beta   90.00
_cell.angle_gamma   90.00
#
_symmetry.space_group_name_H-M   'P 1'
#
loop_
_entity.id
_entity.type
_entity.pdbx_description
1 polymer ?
#
loop_
_entity_poly.entity_id
_entity_poly.type
_entity_poly.pdbx_seq_one_letter_code
_entity_poly.pdbx_strand_id
1 'polypeptide(L)'
;MVVDLQDVGVRSYTYVSAMKLAMTACFENKIPIIVLDRPNPLGGLKVDGPVLNSKWRSYVGQNEVPYVHGLTIGELARVAENEIKPLKGTLVVVAMQGWKRRMLWSDIPNGAAWKATSPAVPTVAAAFGYASAGLGCQLGGFRHGYGTEYPFRFLSHPKIPANILKKRLDAAALPG
;
A
#
# COMPACT_ATOMS: atom_id res chain seq x y z
N MET A 1 20.86 10.17 -1.79
CA MET A 1 19.90 9.50 -0.88
C MET A 1 19.52 8.15 -1.47
N VAL A 2 19.49 7.09 -0.67
CA VAL A 2 18.98 5.78 -1.11
C VAL A 2 17.71 5.47 -0.32
N VAL A 3 16.68 5.02 -1.01
CA VAL A 3 15.39 4.58 -0.43
C VAL A 3 15.24 3.09 -0.68
N ASP A 4 15.10 2.33 0.40
CA ASP A 4 14.86 0.88 0.41
C ASP A 4 13.68 0.58 1.34
N LEU A 5 12.46 0.67 0.82
CA LEU A 5 11.23 0.54 1.58
C LEU A 5 10.31 -0.52 0.95
N GLN A 6 9.69 -1.35 1.79
CA GLN A 6 8.68 -2.32 1.36
C GLN A 6 7.29 -1.71 1.50
N ASP A 7 6.66 -1.37 0.38
CA ASP A 7 5.25 -0.99 0.33
C ASP A 7 4.34 -2.21 0.49
N VAL A 8 3.07 -1.99 0.82
CA VAL A 8 2.06 -3.04 1.01
C VAL A 8 0.96 -3.06 -0.06
N GLY A 9 1.09 -2.23 -1.10
CA GLY A 9 0.16 -2.20 -2.22
C GLY A 9 -1.07 -1.32 -2.02
N VAL A 10 -1.11 -0.51 -0.94
CA VAL A 10 -2.26 0.29 -0.56
C VAL A 10 -1.88 1.74 -0.31
N ARG A 11 -2.56 2.68 -0.99
CA ARG A 11 -2.24 4.12 -0.96
C ARG A 11 -2.11 4.73 0.43
N SER A 12 -2.90 4.27 1.40
CA SER A 12 -2.86 4.79 2.77
C SER A 12 -1.66 4.31 3.59
N TYR A 13 -0.81 3.45 3.04
CA TYR A 13 0.42 3.03 3.70
C TYR A 13 1.51 4.09 3.51
N THR A 14 1.98 4.67 4.62
CA THR A 14 2.70 5.96 4.62
C THR A 14 4.14 5.91 4.13
N TYR A 15 4.70 4.75 3.82
CA TYR A 15 6.06 4.64 3.27
C TYR A 15 6.22 5.37 1.95
N VAL A 16 5.19 5.32 1.10
CA VAL A 16 5.17 6.08 -0.16
C VAL A 16 5.14 7.58 0.10
N SER A 17 4.42 8.02 1.13
CA SER A 17 4.37 9.41 1.54
C SER A 17 5.74 9.89 2.05
N ALA A 18 6.41 9.08 2.87
CA ALA A 18 7.77 9.37 3.35
C ALA A 18 8.76 9.45 2.18
N MET A 19 8.68 8.53 1.22
CA MET A 19 9.50 8.56 0.00
C MET A 19 9.27 9.85 -0.79
N LYS A 20 8.01 10.23 -1.04
CA LYS A 20 7.69 11.45 -1.80
C LYS A 20 8.20 12.72 -1.13
N LEU A 21 8.08 12.82 0.19
CA LEU A 21 8.62 13.94 0.95
C LEU A 21 10.15 13.98 0.89
N ALA A 22 10.80 12.82 1.02
CA ALA A 22 12.25 12.72 0.84
C ALA A 22 12.68 13.09 -0.58
N MET A 23 11.94 12.69 -1.61
CA MET A 23 12.19 13.09 -3.00
C MET A 23 12.11 14.61 -3.17
N THR A 24 11.07 15.24 -2.61
CA THR A 24 10.90 16.70 -2.66
C THR A 24 12.11 17.39 -2.04
N ALA A 25 12.50 17.03 -0.82
CA ALA A 25 13.65 17.59 -0.14
C ALA A 25 14.95 17.36 -0.91
N CYS A 26 15.15 16.17 -1.49
CA CYS A 26 16.31 15.88 -2.31
C CYS A 26 16.37 16.76 -3.56
N PHE A 27 15.26 16.95 -4.24
CA PHE A 27 15.21 17.77 -5.47
C PHE A 27 15.46 19.25 -5.17
N GLU A 28 14.89 19.78 -4.08
CA GLU A 28 15.13 21.14 -3.59
C GLU A 28 16.63 21.40 -3.33
N ASN A 29 17.33 20.38 -2.84
CA ASN A 29 18.76 20.47 -2.49
C ASN A 29 19.70 19.89 -3.57
N LYS A 30 19.18 19.56 -4.77
CA LYS A 30 19.95 18.98 -5.88
C LYS A 30 20.67 17.67 -5.50
N ILE A 31 20.12 16.91 -4.58
CA ILE A 31 20.63 15.61 -4.14
C ILE A 31 19.98 14.52 -4.99
N PRO A 32 20.74 13.68 -5.70
CA PRO A 32 20.18 12.53 -6.39
C PRO A 32 19.51 11.57 -5.41
N ILE A 33 18.35 11.01 -5.80
CA ILE A 33 17.66 9.96 -5.04
C ILE A 33 17.61 8.66 -5.84
N ILE A 34 17.97 7.57 -5.18
CA ILE A 34 17.98 6.23 -5.73
C ILE A 34 16.91 5.42 -4.98
N VAL A 35 15.93 4.88 -5.69
CA VAL A 35 14.90 4.00 -5.14
C VAL A 35 15.20 2.57 -5.55
N LEU A 36 15.44 1.70 -4.58
CA LEU A 36 15.56 0.26 -4.80
C LEU A 36 14.14 -0.31 -4.90
N ASP A 37 13.76 -0.76 -6.09
CA ASP A 37 12.40 -1.25 -6.30
C ASP A 37 12.16 -2.56 -5.55
N ARG A 38 10.93 -2.73 -5.05
CA ARG A 38 10.50 -3.91 -4.30
C ARG A 38 9.13 -4.40 -4.78
N PRO A 39 8.86 -5.71 -4.69
CA PRO A 39 7.59 -6.28 -5.13
C PRO A 39 6.41 -5.67 -4.39
N ASN A 40 5.34 -5.38 -5.13
CA ASN A 40 4.05 -5.19 -4.51
C ASN A 40 3.54 -6.56 -4.01
N PRO A 41 3.26 -6.75 -2.71
CA PRO A 41 2.84 -8.05 -2.18
C PRO A 41 1.50 -8.52 -2.74
N LEU A 42 0.65 -7.59 -3.17
CA LEU A 42 -0.67 -7.86 -3.77
C LEU A 42 -0.58 -8.11 -5.29
N GLY A 43 0.63 -8.11 -5.86
CA GLY A 43 0.84 -8.09 -7.30
C GLY A 43 0.47 -6.75 -7.93
N GLY A 44 0.39 -6.70 -9.26
CA GLY A 44 0.12 -5.48 -10.00
C GLY A 44 -1.07 -5.57 -10.95
N LEU A 45 -1.81 -6.70 -10.94
CA LEU A 45 -2.97 -6.88 -11.82
C LEU A 45 -4.27 -6.35 -11.21
N LYS A 46 -4.42 -6.48 -9.90
CA LYS A 46 -5.60 -5.99 -9.18
C LYS A 46 -5.41 -4.51 -8.84
N VAL A 47 -6.30 -3.69 -9.35
CA VAL A 47 -6.41 -2.27 -9.03
C VAL A 47 -7.84 -2.02 -8.57
N ASP A 48 -8.02 -1.36 -7.42
CA ASP A 48 -9.34 -1.20 -6.83
C ASP A 48 -9.45 0.05 -5.95
N GLY A 49 -10.68 0.46 -5.69
CA GLY A 49 -11.01 1.62 -4.89
C GLY A 49 -10.83 2.96 -5.62
N PRO A 50 -11.31 4.06 -5.04
CA PRO A 50 -11.30 5.37 -5.68
C PRO A 50 -9.87 5.93 -5.83
N VAL A 51 -9.62 6.62 -6.92
CA VAL A 51 -8.44 7.48 -7.09
C VAL A 51 -8.52 8.63 -6.09
N LEU A 52 -7.39 8.99 -5.48
CA LEU A 52 -7.32 10.15 -4.60
C LEU A 52 -7.66 11.44 -5.35
N ASN A 53 -8.59 12.21 -4.84
CA ASN A 53 -8.80 13.58 -5.29
C ASN A 53 -7.77 14.49 -4.57
N SER A 54 -7.04 15.30 -5.34
CA SER A 54 -5.96 16.17 -4.84
C SER A 54 -6.35 17.07 -3.66
N LYS A 55 -7.62 17.50 -3.59
CA LYS A 55 -8.15 18.30 -2.48
C LYS A 55 -8.13 17.59 -1.12
N TRP A 56 -8.05 16.25 -1.12
CA TRP A 56 -7.98 15.41 0.07
C TRP A 56 -6.57 14.86 0.33
N ARG A 57 -5.57 15.41 -0.37
CA ARG A 57 -4.18 14.99 -0.18
C ARG A 57 -3.73 15.23 1.27
N SER A 58 -3.13 14.19 1.85
CA SER A 58 -2.64 14.21 3.23
C SER A 58 -1.47 13.24 3.38
N TYR A 59 -0.87 13.16 4.56
CA TYR A 59 0.22 12.19 4.80
C TYR A 59 -0.22 10.73 4.60
N VAL A 60 -1.48 10.38 4.82
CA VAL A 60 -2.04 9.05 4.55
C VAL A 60 -2.58 8.90 3.12
N GLY A 61 -2.18 9.77 2.21
CA GLY A 61 -2.57 9.75 0.80
C GLY A 61 -1.89 10.87 0.05
N GLN A 62 -0.65 10.66 -0.40
CA GLN A 62 0.15 11.67 -1.08
C GLN A 62 0.05 11.62 -2.60
N ASN A 63 -0.26 10.47 -3.19
CA ASN A 63 -0.27 10.27 -4.63
C ASN A 63 -1.69 10.06 -5.16
N GLU A 64 -1.97 10.61 -6.33
CA GLU A 64 -3.26 10.50 -7.02
C GLU A 64 -3.40 9.15 -7.73
N VAL A 65 -3.42 8.08 -6.95
CA VAL A 65 -3.57 6.70 -7.41
C VAL A 65 -4.80 6.05 -6.78
N PRO A 66 -5.32 4.93 -7.31
CA PRO A 66 -6.37 4.13 -6.69
C PRO A 66 -5.98 3.68 -5.29
N TYR A 67 -6.95 3.30 -4.45
CA TYR A 67 -6.67 2.84 -3.09
C TYR A 67 -5.77 1.60 -3.09
N VAL A 68 -6.13 0.55 -3.82
CA VAL A 68 -5.23 -0.56 -4.18
C VAL A 68 -4.64 -0.23 -5.54
N HIS A 69 -3.38 0.18 -5.58
CA HIS A 69 -2.83 0.86 -6.76
C HIS A 69 -2.15 -0.08 -7.76
N GLY A 70 -1.82 -1.32 -7.39
CA GLY A 70 -1.16 -2.28 -8.28
C GLY A 70 0.26 -1.87 -8.73
N LEU A 71 0.88 -0.89 -8.11
CA LEU A 71 2.20 -0.37 -8.46
C LEU A 71 3.27 -0.86 -7.49
N THR A 72 4.52 -0.96 -7.95
CA THR A 72 5.69 -1.13 -7.10
C THR A 72 6.11 0.22 -6.49
N ILE A 73 6.98 0.19 -5.49
CA ILE A 73 7.47 1.45 -4.89
C ILE A 73 8.30 2.27 -5.89
N GLY A 74 9.01 1.62 -6.79
CA GLY A 74 9.75 2.29 -7.87
C GLY A 74 8.81 2.95 -8.88
N GLU A 75 7.68 2.31 -9.22
CA GLU A 75 6.63 2.90 -10.06
C GLU A 75 5.96 4.08 -9.36
N LEU A 76 5.69 3.96 -8.06
CA LEU A 76 5.15 5.07 -7.25
C LEU A 76 6.14 6.24 -7.15
N ALA A 77 7.43 6.00 -7.15
CA ALA A 77 8.44 7.05 -7.22
C ALA A 77 8.34 7.84 -8.55
N ARG A 78 8.09 7.16 -9.68
CA ARG A 78 7.83 7.82 -10.96
C ARG A 78 6.54 8.65 -10.97
N VAL A 79 5.49 8.14 -10.34
CA VAL A 79 4.26 8.92 -10.15
C VAL A 79 4.56 10.17 -9.31
N ALA A 80 5.25 10.01 -8.18
CA ALA A 80 5.64 11.12 -7.31
C ALA A 80 6.50 12.16 -8.04
N GLU A 81 7.47 11.75 -8.86
CA GLU A 81 8.31 12.64 -9.68
C GLU A 81 7.45 13.53 -10.60
N ASN A 82 6.40 12.97 -11.18
CA ASN A 82 5.47 13.74 -12.02
C ASN A 82 4.60 14.71 -11.21
N GLU A 83 4.20 14.34 -10.00
CA GLU A 83 3.31 15.15 -9.16
C GLU A 83 4.02 16.29 -8.43
N ILE A 84 5.34 16.22 -8.21
CA ILE A 84 6.11 17.28 -7.55
C ILE A 84 6.63 18.35 -8.52
N LYS A 85 6.28 18.28 -9.82
CA LYS A 85 6.60 19.33 -10.78
C LYS A 85 6.00 20.69 -10.34
N PRO A 86 6.68 21.82 -10.62
CA PRO A 86 7.79 21.99 -11.55
C PRO A 86 9.18 21.69 -10.97
N LEU A 87 9.28 21.24 -9.72
CA LEU A 87 10.56 20.90 -9.10
C LEU A 87 11.22 19.75 -9.88
N LYS A 88 12.51 19.94 -10.23
CA LYS A 88 13.28 18.96 -10.98
C LYS A 88 14.42 18.42 -10.14
N GLY A 89 14.68 17.14 -10.26
CA GLY A 89 15.78 16.45 -9.60
C GLY A 89 16.20 15.18 -10.34
N THR A 90 17.16 14.48 -9.79
CA THR A 90 17.65 13.21 -10.35
C THR A 90 17.04 12.06 -9.58
N LEU A 91 16.12 11.31 -10.22
CA LEU A 91 15.57 10.05 -9.72
C LEU A 91 16.15 8.87 -10.49
N VAL A 92 16.73 7.92 -9.77
CA VAL A 92 17.14 6.62 -10.31
C VAL A 92 16.30 5.53 -9.64
N VAL A 93 15.61 4.71 -10.43
CA VAL A 93 14.92 3.52 -9.94
C VAL A 93 15.73 2.30 -10.35
N VAL A 94 16.20 1.54 -9.37
CA VAL A 94 16.88 0.26 -9.60
C VAL A 94 15.81 -0.82 -9.69
N ALA A 95 15.55 -1.27 -10.90
CA ALA A 95 14.48 -2.22 -11.18
C ALA A 95 14.78 -3.61 -10.61
N MET A 96 13.72 -4.30 -10.19
CA MET A 96 13.80 -5.72 -9.81
C MET A 96 14.11 -6.61 -11.01
N GLN A 97 14.85 -7.68 -10.77
CA GLN A 97 15.06 -8.73 -11.77
C GLN A 97 14.04 -9.87 -11.59
N GLY A 98 13.42 -10.30 -12.68
CA GLY A 98 12.52 -11.47 -12.70
C GLY A 98 11.12 -11.26 -12.12
N TRP A 99 10.82 -10.12 -11.49
CA TRP A 99 9.46 -9.82 -11.04
C TRP A 99 8.53 -9.60 -12.22
N LYS A 100 7.32 -10.11 -12.09
CA LYS A 100 6.25 -9.94 -13.08
C LYS A 100 4.99 -9.42 -12.37
N ARG A 101 4.26 -8.55 -13.02
CA ARG A 101 3.06 -7.88 -12.47
C ARG A 101 2.00 -8.85 -11.90
N ARG A 102 1.91 -10.08 -12.44
CA ARG A 102 1.00 -11.12 -11.93
C ARG A 102 1.44 -11.81 -10.64
N MET A 103 2.70 -11.60 -10.22
CA MET A 103 3.26 -12.28 -9.05
C MET A 103 2.71 -11.66 -7.78
N LEU A 104 2.11 -12.49 -6.94
CA LEU A 104 1.86 -12.22 -5.54
C LEU A 104 3.13 -12.46 -4.72
N TRP A 105 3.15 -12.06 -3.45
CA TRP A 105 4.30 -12.32 -2.59
C TRP A 105 4.68 -13.80 -2.52
N SER A 106 3.68 -14.69 -2.50
CA SER A 106 3.88 -16.16 -2.50
C SER A 106 4.59 -16.70 -3.72
N ASP A 107 4.53 -15.98 -4.86
CA ASP A 107 5.09 -16.41 -6.12
C ASP A 107 6.56 -15.99 -6.32
N ILE A 108 7.09 -15.23 -5.35
CA ILE A 108 8.47 -14.74 -5.42
C ILE A 108 9.43 -15.92 -5.22
N PRO A 109 10.34 -16.18 -6.17
CA PRO A 109 11.28 -17.29 -6.07
C PRO A 109 12.13 -17.24 -4.79
N ASN A 110 12.48 -18.41 -4.28
CA ASN A 110 13.30 -18.61 -3.07
C ASN A 110 12.63 -18.15 -1.75
N GLY A 111 11.30 -18.03 -1.74
CA GLY A 111 10.55 -17.78 -0.51
C GLY A 111 11.00 -16.52 0.19
N ALA A 112 10.94 -15.37 -0.47
CA ALA A 112 11.32 -14.10 0.14
C ALA A 112 10.64 -13.95 1.52
N ALA A 113 11.44 -13.98 2.58
CA ALA A 113 10.91 -13.83 3.94
C ALA A 113 10.27 -12.45 4.10
N TRP A 114 9.01 -12.42 4.57
CA TRP A 114 8.38 -11.16 4.89
C TRP A 114 9.10 -10.51 6.07
N LYS A 115 9.55 -9.29 5.87
CA LYS A 115 9.98 -8.43 6.97
C LYS A 115 8.78 -7.59 7.40
N ALA A 116 8.41 -7.67 8.68
CA ALA A 116 7.35 -6.84 9.21
C ALA A 116 7.62 -5.36 8.88
N THR A 117 6.75 -4.75 8.10
CA THR A 117 6.91 -3.35 7.67
C THR A 117 6.46 -2.39 8.75
N SER A 118 5.59 -2.86 9.65
CA SER A 118 5.20 -2.19 10.89
C SER A 118 4.67 -3.22 11.88
N PRO A 119 4.52 -2.89 13.18
CA PRO A 119 3.85 -3.77 14.15
C PRO A 119 2.43 -4.16 13.73
N ALA A 120 1.76 -3.33 12.93
CA ALA A 120 0.41 -3.58 12.43
C ALA A 120 0.39 -4.49 11.18
N VAL A 121 1.51 -4.63 10.46
CA VAL A 121 1.62 -5.47 9.25
C VAL A 121 2.76 -6.48 9.43
N PRO A 122 2.63 -7.39 10.40
CA PRO A 122 3.68 -8.37 10.71
C PRO A 122 3.79 -9.49 9.67
N THR A 123 2.77 -9.69 8.85
CA THR A 123 2.69 -10.79 7.87
C THR A 123 2.13 -10.32 6.53
N VAL A 124 2.40 -11.09 5.48
CA VAL A 124 1.78 -10.86 4.15
C VAL A 124 0.25 -10.96 4.23
N ALA A 125 -0.29 -11.86 5.04
CA ALA A 125 -1.74 -11.98 5.24
C ALA A 125 -2.34 -10.69 5.85
N ALA A 126 -1.60 -9.98 6.71
CA ALA A 126 -2.02 -8.68 7.21
C ALA A 126 -2.01 -7.60 6.12
N ALA A 127 -1.07 -7.65 5.17
CA ALA A 127 -1.05 -6.73 4.02
C ALA A 127 -2.26 -6.93 3.10
N PHE A 128 -2.63 -8.18 2.80
CA PHE A 128 -3.86 -8.50 2.07
C PHE A 128 -5.11 -8.03 2.82
N GLY A 129 -5.19 -8.32 4.11
CA GLY A 129 -6.30 -7.88 4.96
C GLY A 129 -6.39 -6.34 5.03
N TYR A 130 -5.26 -5.64 5.06
CA TYR A 130 -5.22 -4.18 5.04
C TYR A 130 -5.80 -3.61 3.75
N ALA A 131 -5.52 -4.22 2.61
CA ALA A 131 -6.14 -3.82 1.33
C ALA A 131 -7.66 -3.98 1.34
N SER A 132 -8.17 -5.04 1.98
CA SER A 132 -9.60 -5.35 2.01
C SER A 132 -10.37 -4.55 3.06
N ALA A 133 -9.80 -4.35 4.25
CA ALA A 133 -10.49 -3.81 5.41
C ALA A 133 -10.10 -2.37 5.76
N GLY A 134 -8.97 -1.88 5.25
CA GLY A 134 -8.37 -0.62 5.71
C GLY A 134 -9.27 0.61 5.54
N LEU A 135 -9.98 0.74 4.43
CA LEU A 135 -10.94 1.85 4.25
C LEU A 135 -12.15 1.71 5.19
N GLY A 136 -12.71 0.52 5.30
CA GLY A 136 -13.90 0.28 6.12
C GLY A 136 -13.66 0.48 7.61
N CYS A 137 -12.43 0.29 8.07
CA CYS A 137 -12.07 0.45 9.48
C CYS A 137 -12.02 1.91 9.94
N GLN A 138 -11.81 2.83 9.04
CA GLN A 138 -11.86 4.27 9.30
C GLN A 138 -13.30 4.80 9.30
N LEU A 139 -14.23 4.06 8.71
CA LEU A 139 -15.63 4.43 8.54
C LEU A 139 -16.53 3.44 9.30
N GLY A 140 -17.44 3.92 10.13
CA GLY A 140 -18.50 3.10 10.70
C GLY A 140 -18.15 2.26 11.94
N GLY A 141 -16.99 2.39 12.54
CA GLY A 141 -16.65 1.76 13.82
C GLY A 141 -16.35 0.25 13.74
N PHE A 142 -16.05 -0.28 12.56
CA PHE A 142 -15.59 -1.65 12.42
C PHE A 142 -14.20 -1.86 13.03
N ARG A 143 -13.99 -3.03 13.63
CA ARG A 143 -12.72 -3.50 14.16
C ARG A 143 -12.15 -4.54 13.20
N HIS A 144 -10.85 -4.44 12.94
CA HIS A 144 -10.15 -5.26 11.94
C HIS A 144 -8.98 -6.07 12.52
N GLY A 145 -8.95 -6.26 13.83
CA GLY A 145 -7.91 -7.03 14.50
C GLY A 145 -6.63 -6.29 14.84
N TYR A 146 -6.54 -4.99 14.62
CA TYR A 146 -5.39 -4.21 15.08
C TYR A 146 -5.20 -4.37 16.59
N GLY A 147 -3.95 -4.63 17.03
CA GLY A 147 -3.63 -4.90 18.43
C GLY A 147 -3.90 -6.34 18.89
N THR A 148 -4.26 -7.26 17.98
CA THR A 148 -4.41 -8.70 18.24
C THR A 148 -3.41 -9.52 17.41
N GLU A 149 -3.43 -10.86 17.58
CA GLU A 149 -2.64 -11.78 16.74
C GLU A 149 -3.07 -11.80 15.25
N TYR A 150 -4.21 -11.20 14.92
CA TYR A 150 -4.81 -11.23 13.58
C TYR A 150 -5.04 -9.84 13.00
N PRO A 151 -4.02 -8.96 12.90
CA PRO A 151 -4.20 -7.62 12.39
C PRO A 151 -4.71 -7.66 10.94
N PHE A 152 -5.79 -6.93 10.67
CA PHE A 152 -6.51 -6.84 9.40
C PHE A 152 -7.08 -8.18 8.86
N ARG A 153 -7.10 -9.24 9.67
CA ARG A 153 -7.51 -10.58 9.23
C ARG A 153 -8.92 -10.97 9.64
N PHE A 154 -9.62 -10.12 10.35
CA PHE A 154 -11.05 -10.28 10.63
C PHE A 154 -11.77 -8.94 10.63
N LEU A 155 -13.09 -9.00 10.52
CA LEU A 155 -13.97 -7.85 10.62
C LEU A 155 -15.00 -8.09 11.72
N SER A 156 -15.12 -7.16 12.66
CA SER A 156 -16.15 -7.19 13.69
C SER A 156 -16.69 -5.79 13.96
N HIS A 157 -17.86 -5.74 14.59
CA HIS A 157 -18.48 -4.46 14.97
C HIS A 157 -19.10 -4.60 16.37
N PRO A 158 -18.91 -3.61 17.28
CA PRO A 158 -19.37 -3.74 18.66
C PRO A 158 -20.90 -3.83 18.82
N LYS A 159 -21.65 -3.33 17.84
CA LYS A 159 -23.12 -3.32 17.86
C LYS A 159 -23.76 -4.31 16.89
N ILE A 160 -23.00 -5.04 16.10
CA ILE A 160 -23.53 -5.99 15.10
C ILE A 160 -22.96 -7.38 15.43
N PRO A 161 -23.80 -8.36 15.80
CA PRO A 161 -23.35 -9.72 16.00
C PRO A 161 -22.69 -10.32 14.76
N ALA A 162 -21.66 -11.16 14.95
CA ALA A 162 -20.87 -11.72 13.85
C ALA A 162 -21.71 -12.54 12.85
N ASN A 163 -22.71 -13.29 13.32
CA ASN A 163 -23.63 -14.05 12.46
C ASN A 163 -24.48 -13.15 11.56
N ILE A 164 -24.91 -11.98 12.06
CA ILE A 164 -25.65 -11.00 11.25
C ILE A 164 -24.72 -10.35 10.21
N LEU A 165 -23.49 -10.00 10.62
CA LEU A 165 -22.49 -9.45 9.71
C LEU A 165 -22.18 -10.45 8.58
N LYS A 166 -21.89 -11.71 8.95
CA LYS A 166 -21.66 -12.79 8.00
C LYS A 166 -22.83 -12.94 7.00
N LYS A 167 -24.07 -13.03 7.52
CA LYS A 167 -25.26 -13.17 6.67
C LYS A 167 -25.40 -12.04 5.66
N ARG A 168 -25.08 -10.81 6.05
CA ARG A 168 -25.11 -9.64 5.15
C ARG A 168 -24.02 -9.68 4.09
N LEU A 169 -22.81 -10.11 4.47
CA LEU A 169 -21.70 -10.26 3.52
C LEU A 169 -21.99 -11.38 2.51
N ASP A 170 -22.51 -12.53 2.98
CA ASP A 170 -22.91 -13.63 2.10
C ASP A 170 -24.00 -13.19 1.11
N ALA A 171 -25.00 -12.44 1.59
CA ALA A 171 -26.10 -11.93 0.76
C ALA A 171 -25.67 -10.86 -0.26
N ALA A 172 -24.55 -10.17 -0.01
CA ALA A 172 -24.01 -9.20 -0.95
C ALA A 172 -23.36 -9.87 -2.17
N ALA A 173 -23.13 -11.18 -2.13
CA ALA A 173 -22.57 -11.99 -3.23
C ALA A 173 -21.34 -11.33 -3.89
N LEU A 174 -20.46 -10.75 -3.07
CA LEU A 174 -19.25 -10.09 -3.57
C LEU A 174 -18.35 -11.13 -4.25
N PRO A 175 -17.81 -10.83 -5.44
CA PRO A 175 -16.85 -11.70 -6.08
C PRO A 175 -15.57 -11.74 -5.23
N GLY A 176 -15.10 -12.92 -4.86
CA GLY A 176 -13.91 -13.08 -4.02
C GLY A 176 -13.10 -14.26 -4.35
#